data_86ecec81bb31eb0197a9c81b6f9c7b76
#
_entry.id   86ecec81bb31eb0197a9c81b6f9c7b76
#
_cell.length_a   1.000
_cell.length_b   1.000
_cell.length_c   1.000
_cell.angle_alpha   90.00
_cell.angle_beta   90.00
_cell.angle_gamma   90.00
#
_symmetry.space_group_name_H-M   'P 1'
#
loop_
_entity.id
_entity.type
_entity.pdbx_description
1 polymer ?
#
loop_
_entity_poly.entity_id
_entity_poly.type
_entity_poly.pdbx_seq_one_letter_code
_entity_poly.pdbx_strand_id
1 'polypeptide(L)'
;MEHRPLRLALLGSRGIPARYGGYETLMEELAPRLAAAGFEVTVYCRSRYTPRHLRRYLGVDLRVLPTLPPRHLDTPVHTFLSCLDVLARVQAGGGGFDAALVVNGANAPFVPLLALAGTRVALHVDGIERRRGKWGLLGRTVYALSERLACFVPHALVTDAEVIRGYYRERFGADSDVIAYGVDPKPPAGRETLERLGLADRRYFLYVSRFEPENNPHRVVEAYREVGGDLPLVMVGGAPYAQSFIEGFRARADPRVLFPGPVYGE
;
A
#
# COMPACT_ATOMS: atom_id res chain seq x y z
N MET A 1 -21.37 32.79 -2.03
CA MET A 1 -20.14 32.57 -1.21
C MET A 1 -19.34 31.51 -1.94
N GLU A 2 -18.23 31.88 -2.56
CA GLU A 2 -17.29 30.92 -3.13
C GLU A 2 -16.66 30.14 -1.97
N HIS A 3 -17.02 28.87 -1.84
CA HIS A 3 -16.36 27.99 -0.89
C HIS A 3 -14.93 27.73 -1.36
N ARG A 4 -13.94 28.05 -0.53
CA ARG A 4 -12.55 27.67 -0.82
C ARG A 4 -12.47 26.15 -1.01
N PRO A 5 -11.62 25.66 -1.88
CA PRO A 5 -11.36 24.23 -2.01
C PRO A 5 -10.94 23.61 -0.67
N LEU A 6 -11.44 22.42 -0.37
CA LEU A 6 -10.97 21.67 0.81
C LEU A 6 -9.56 21.14 0.55
N ARG A 7 -8.71 21.29 1.57
CA ARG A 7 -7.30 20.90 1.54
C ARG A 7 -7.14 19.52 2.15
N LEU A 8 -6.63 18.59 1.39
CA LEU A 8 -6.47 17.19 1.78
C LEU A 8 -4.99 16.80 1.86
N ALA A 9 -4.63 16.07 2.92
CA ALA A 9 -3.31 15.45 3.06
C ALA A 9 -3.40 13.93 2.97
N LEU A 10 -2.54 13.31 2.18
CA LEU A 10 -2.42 11.86 2.07
C LEU A 10 -1.06 11.43 2.61
N LEU A 11 -1.05 10.57 3.64
CA LEU A 11 0.14 10.20 4.41
C LEU A 11 0.25 8.68 4.61
N GLY A 12 1.45 8.23 4.93
CA GLY A 12 1.68 6.84 5.39
C GLY A 12 2.20 5.88 4.31
N SER A 13 2.06 6.22 3.03
CA SER A 13 2.65 5.48 1.90
C SER A 13 4.13 5.87 1.67
N ARG A 14 4.76 5.28 0.66
CA ARG A 14 6.07 5.72 0.18
C ARG A 14 6.00 6.97 -0.68
N GLY A 15 4.80 7.33 -1.16
CA GLY A 15 4.53 8.46 -2.04
C GLY A 15 4.28 8.05 -3.48
N ILE A 16 4.10 9.05 -4.33
CA ILE A 16 3.87 8.93 -5.77
C ILE A 16 4.97 9.67 -6.56
N PRO A 17 5.28 9.27 -7.81
CA PRO A 17 4.73 8.14 -8.58
C PRO A 17 4.94 6.78 -7.92
N ALA A 18 3.95 5.88 -8.06
CA ALA A 18 4.00 4.55 -7.47
C ALA A 18 5.07 3.68 -8.16
N ARG A 19 5.88 3.00 -7.32
CA ARG A 19 6.89 2.05 -7.82
C ARG A 19 6.68 0.64 -7.28
N TYR A 20 6.00 0.51 -6.13
CA TYR A 20 5.82 -0.78 -5.47
C TYR A 20 4.85 -0.66 -4.30
N GLY A 21 3.78 -1.48 -4.30
CA GLY A 21 2.86 -1.65 -3.18
C GLY A 21 1.46 -1.10 -3.44
N GLY A 22 0.47 -1.69 -2.77
CA GLY A 22 -0.95 -1.35 -2.95
C GLY A 22 -1.29 0.07 -2.50
N TYR A 23 -0.69 0.53 -1.39
CA TYR A 23 -0.94 1.91 -0.91
C TYR A 23 -0.39 2.97 -1.85
N GLU A 24 0.76 2.73 -2.48
CA GLU A 24 1.34 3.64 -3.45
C GLU A 24 0.44 3.73 -4.68
N THR A 25 -0.05 2.59 -5.19
CA THR A 25 -1.01 2.55 -6.31
C THR A 25 -2.32 3.23 -5.93
N LEU A 26 -2.87 2.97 -4.73
CA LEU A 26 -4.06 3.67 -4.24
C LEU A 26 -3.86 5.19 -4.25
N MET A 27 -2.73 5.68 -3.73
CA MET A 27 -2.45 7.12 -3.66
C MET A 27 -2.29 7.74 -5.05
N GLU A 28 -1.63 7.03 -5.98
CA GLU A 28 -1.42 7.49 -7.35
C GLU A 28 -2.71 7.59 -8.14
N GLU A 29 -3.65 6.69 -7.89
CA GLU A 29 -4.95 6.68 -8.55
C GLU A 29 -5.96 7.64 -7.88
N LEU A 30 -5.94 7.70 -6.55
CA LEU A 30 -6.90 8.50 -5.79
C LEU A 30 -6.57 10.01 -5.81
N ALA A 31 -5.30 10.38 -5.60
CA ALA A 31 -4.93 11.77 -5.41
C ALA A 31 -5.24 12.66 -6.65
N PRO A 32 -4.91 12.24 -7.89
CA PRO A 32 -5.29 13.02 -9.08
C PRO A 32 -6.81 13.12 -9.28
N ARG A 33 -7.56 12.07 -8.93
CA ARG A 33 -9.04 12.09 -9.02
C ARG A 33 -9.65 13.07 -8.02
N LEU A 34 -9.12 13.13 -6.81
CA LEU A 34 -9.52 14.14 -5.83
C LEU A 34 -9.17 15.55 -6.30
N ALA A 35 -7.98 15.75 -6.87
CA ALA A 35 -7.60 17.04 -7.44
C ALA A 35 -8.51 17.46 -8.59
N ALA A 36 -8.87 16.53 -9.49
CA ALA A 36 -9.83 16.77 -10.56
C ALA A 36 -11.25 17.06 -10.05
N ALA A 37 -11.61 16.54 -8.87
CA ALA A 37 -12.87 16.83 -8.19
C ALA A 37 -12.87 18.18 -7.45
N GLY A 38 -11.80 18.97 -7.53
CA GLY A 38 -11.72 20.32 -6.98
C GLY A 38 -11.11 20.40 -5.57
N PHE A 39 -10.49 19.35 -5.06
CA PHE A 39 -9.75 19.37 -3.81
C PHE A 39 -8.30 19.83 -4.01
N GLU A 40 -7.75 20.56 -3.04
CA GLU A 40 -6.31 20.83 -2.98
C GLU A 40 -5.62 19.65 -2.28
N VAL A 41 -4.95 18.80 -3.06
CA VAL A 41 -4.38 17.56 -2.56
C VAL A 41 -2.88 17.66 -2.40
N THR A 42 -2.37 17.27 -1.23
CA THR A 42 -0.94 17.11 -0.95
C THR A 42 -0.63 15.68 -0.56
N VAL A 43 0.30 15.03 -1.25
CA VAL A 43 0.80 13.69 -0.91
C VAL A 43 2.17 13.82 -0.25
N TYR A 44 2.30 13.22 0.95
CA TYR A 44 3.58 13.11 1.64
C TYR A 44 4.39 11.94 1.12
N CYS A 45 5.57 12.24 0.57
CA CYS A 45 6.42 11.29 -0.13
C CYS A 45 7.75 11.09 0.59
N ARG A 46 8.32 9.89 0.52
CA ARG A 46 9.63 9.58 1.09
C ARG A 46 10.73 9.86 0.09
N SER A 47 11.78 10.58 0.50
CA SER A 47 12.89 11.01 -0.36
C SER A 47 13.70 9.87 -0.99
N ARG A 48 13.56 8.61 -0.50
CA ARG A 48 14.17 7.42 -1.12
C ARG A 48 13.44 6.96 -2.38
N TYR A 49 12.16 7.28 -2.51
CA TYR A 49 11.29 6.78 -3.58
C TYR A 49 10.86 7.89 -4.52
N THR A 50 10.72 9.12 -4.01
CA THR A 50 10.35 10.29 -4.79
C THR A 50 11.49 11.30 -4.81
N PRO A 51 11.94 11.80 -5.97
CA PRO A 51 12.99 12.81 -6.05
C PRO A 51 12.59 14.09 -5.32
N ARG A 52 13.53 14.68 -4.56
CA ARG A 52 13.26 15.90 -3.77
C ARG A 52 12.87 17.14 -4.59
N HIS A 53 13.26 17.18 -5.86
CA HIS A 53 12.91 18.27 -6.77
C HIS A 53 11.50 18.15 -7.35
N LEU A 54 10.90 16.97 -7.30
CA LEU A 54 9.54 16.74 -7.79
C LEU A 54 8.55 17.33 -6.78
N ARG A 55 7.97 18.49 -7.13
CA ARG A 55 7.04 19.22 -6.27
C ARG A 55 5.58 19.02 -6.64
N ARG A 56 5.31 18.52 -7.87
CA ARG A 56 3.97 18.33 -8.38
C ARG A 56 3.90 17.12 -9.32
N TYR A 57 2.79 16.39 -9.26
CA TYR A 57 2.56 15.24 -10.11
C TYR A 57 1.06 15.10 -10.40
N LEU A 58 0.63 15.09 -11.67
CA LEU A 58 -0.77 14.96 -12.12
C LEU A 58 -1.75 15.90 -11.34
N GLY A 59 -1.39 17.17 -11.18
CA GLY A 59 -2.23 18.13 -10.48
C GLY A 59 -2.15 18.11 -8.95
N VAL A 60 -1.39 17.18 -8.36
CA VAL A 60 -1.23 16.96 -6.93
C VAL A 60 0.08 17.56 -6.43
N ASP A 61 0.05 18.26 -5.29
CA ASP A 61 1.26 18.76 -4.66
C ASP A 61 1.99 17.66 -3.89
N LEU A 62 3.32 17.60 -4.03
CA LEU A 62 4.16 16.61 -3.36
C LEU A 62 5.00 17.24 -2.26
N ARG A 63 4.93 16.66 -1.07
CA ARG A 63 5.77 17.02 0.07
C ARG A 63 6.79 15.92 0.34
N VAL A 64 7.99 16.08 -0.19
CA VAL A 64 9.04 15.06 -0.07
C VAL A 64 9.86 15.29 1.18
N LEU A 65 9.75 14.38 2.15
CA LEU A 65 10.44 14.42 3.44
C LEU A 65 11.50 13.32 3.55
N PRO A 66 12.52 13.51 4.41
CA PRO A 66 13.52 12.49 4.66
C PRO A 66 12.91 11.25 5.34
N THR A 67 13.60 10.13 5.22
CA THR A 67 13.27 8.89 5.90
C THR A 67 14.54 8.15 6.32
N LEU A 68 14.44 7.23 7.28
CA LEU A 68 15.57 6.45 7.76
C LEU A 68 15.73 5.14 6.98
N PRO A 69 16.97 4.67 6.76
CA PRO A 69 17.25 3.46 5.99
C PRO A 69 16.68 2.14 6.54
N PRO A 70 16.59 1.88 7.86
CA PRO A 70 16.05 0.63 8.37
C PRO A 70 14.56 0.47 8.01
N ARG A 71 14.21 -0.66 7.35
CA ARG A 71 12.86 -0.90 6.80
C ARG A 71 11.74 -0.79 7.84
N HIS A 72 12.00 -1.16 9.10
CA HIS A 72 11.01 -1.09 10.19
C HIS A 72 10.83 0.32 10.73
N LEU A 73 11.78 1.22 10.54
CA LEU A 73 11.70 2.62 10.95
C LEU A 73 11.25 3.55 9.82
N ASP A 74 11.36 3.10 8.57
CA ASP A 74 11.03 3.90 7.39
C ASP A 74 9.58 4.46 7.45
N THR A 75 8.60 3.62 7.73
CA THR A 75 7.19 4.05 7.82
C THR A 75 6.92 4.94 9.04
N PRO A 76 7.21 4.52 10.28
CA PRO A 76 6.83 5.32 11.44
C PRO A 76 7.57 6.66 11.50
N VAL A 77 8.86 6.69 11.17
CA VAL A 77 9.64 7.94 11.19
C VAL A 77 9.13 8.93 10.13
N HIS A 78 8.88 8.45 8.91
CA HIS A 78 8.36 9.33 7.86
C HIS A 78 6.98 9.87 8.21
N THR A 79 6.08 9.04 8.74
CA THR A 79 4.74 9.51 9.12
C THR A 79 4.81 10.50 10.30
N PHE A 80 5.66 10.25 11.28
CA PHE A 80 5.91 11.19 12.37
C PHE A 80 6.39 12.56 11.84
N LEU A 81 7.42 12.55 10.97
CA LEU A 81 7.92 13.79 10.35
C LEU A 81 6.87 14.50 9.51
N SER A 82 6.01 13.74 8.81
CA SER A 82 4.90 14.30 8.05
C SER A 82 3.88 15.00 8.95
N CYS A 83 3.54 14.40 10.09
CA CYS A 83 2.65 15.01 11.07
C CYS A 83 3.26 16.27 11.70
N LEU A 84 4.56 16.27 11.98
CA LEU A 84 5.27 17.47 12.47
C LEU A 84 5.31 18.59 11.42
N ASP A 85 5.48 18.26 10.13
CA ASP A 85 5.41 19.24 9.04
C ASP A 85 4.02 19.88 8.95
N VAL A 86 2.95 19.09 9.10
CA VAL A 86 1.57 19.62 9.16
C VAL A 86 1.40 20.59 10.33
N LEU A 87 1.84 20.22 11.52
CA LEU A 87 1.78 21.09 12.71
C LEU A 87 2.58 22.39 12.52
N ALA A 88 3.81 22.29 12.02
CA ALA A 88 4.67 23.44 11.76
C ALA A 88 4.05 24.40 10.72
N ARG A 89 3.39 23.89 9.69
CA ARG A 89 2.68 24.71 8.69
C ARG A 89 1.54 25.51 9.32
N VAL A 90 0.76 24.88 10.20
CA VAL A 90 -0.33 25.56 10.92
C VAL A 90 0.22 26.69 11.80
N GLN A 91 1.27 26.41 12.57
CA GLN A 91 1.92 27.38 13.45
C GLN A 91 2.54 28.55 12.67
N ALA A 92 3.08 28.30 11.49
CA ALA A 92 3.63 29.35 10.61
C ALA A 92 2.56 30.18 9.85
N GLY A 93 1.28 29.95 10.12
CA GLY A 93 0.19 30.64 9.42
C GLY A 93 -0.07 30.18 7.99
N GLY A 94 0.61 29.12 7.53
CA GLY A 94 0.45 28.53 6.19
C GLY A 94 -0.86 27.77 5.97
N GLY A 95 -1.72 27.74 7.00
CA GLY A 95 -2.98 27.00 7.02
C GLY A 95 -2.81 25.48 7.06
N GLY A 96 -3.70 24.81 7.79
CA GLY A 96 -3.74 23.37 7.93
C GLY A 96 -4.43 22.66 6.75
N PHE A 97 -4.66 21.38 6.92
CA PHE A 97 -5.51 20.56 6.06
C PHE A 97 -6.89 20.40 6.72
N ASP A 98 -7.95 20.41 5.91
CA ASP A 98 -9.30 20.17 6.39
C ASP A 98 -9.49 18.70 6.77
N ALA A 99 -8.88 17.79 5.99
CA ALA A 99 -8.85 16.37 6.29
C ALA A 99 -7.53 15.70 5.84
N ALA A 100 -7.26 14.55 6.44
CA ALA A 100 -6.14 13.70 6.06
C ALA A 100 -6.58 12.25 5.93
N LEU A 101 -6.10 11.57 4.89
CA LEU A 101 -6.12 10.13 4.77
C LEU A 101 -4.76 9.58 5.19
N VAL A 102 -4.72 8.84 6.27
CA VAL A 102 -3.52 8.14 6.73
C VAL A 102 -3.67 6.67 6.41
N VAL A 103 -2.74 6.10 5.66
CA VAL A 103 -2.77 4.66 5.35
C VAL A 103 -1.81 3.88 6.25
N ASN A 104 -2.11 2.60 6.43
CA ASN A 104 -1.39 1.64 7.27
C ASN A 104 -1.65 1.84 8.78
N GLY A 105 -2.25 0.84 9.41
CA GLY A 105 -2.59 0.82 10.83
C GLY A 105 -1.43 1.08 11.79
N ALA A 106 -0.17 0.80 11.37
CA ALA A 106 1.03 1.14 12.15
C ALA A 106 1.18 2.65 12.41
N ASN A 107 0.50 3.49 11.65
CA ASN A 107 0.56 4.94 11.75
C ASN A 107 -0.47 5.52 12.75
N ALA A 108 -1.35 4.69 13.31
CA ALA A 108 -2.35 5.12 14.31
C ALA A 108 -1.75 5.95 15.47
N PRO A 109 -0.55 5.64 16.03
CA PRO A 109 0.04 6.43 17.11
C PRO A 109 0.31 7.91 16.77
N PHE A 110 0.43 8.25 15.48
CA PHE A 110 0.74 9.61 15.03
C PHE A 110 -0.50 10.43 14.69
N VAL A 111 -1.67 9.81 14.57
CA VAL A 111 -2.95 10.47 14.25
C VAL A 111 -3.28 11.63 15.21
N PRO A 112 -3.05 11.53 16.53
CA PRO A 112 -3.32 12.63 17.46
C PRO A 112 -2.57 13.93 17.10
N LEU A 113 -1.39 13.84 16.49
CA LEU A 113 -0.64 15.03 16.05
C LEU A 113 -1.38 15.80 14.95
N LEU A 114 -2.05 15.10 14.04
CA LEU A 114 -2.87 15.73 13.00
C LEU A 114 -4.15 16.33 13.60
N ALA A 115 -4.75 15.67 14.57
CA ALA A 115 -5.91 16.21 15.29
C ALA A 115 -5.55 17.50 16.04
N LEU A 116 -4.37 17.58 16.67
CA LEU A 116 -3.85 18.80 17.29
C LEU A 116 -3.62 19.93 16.28
N ALA A 117 -3.37 19.61 15.02
CA ALA A 117 -3.30 20.58 13.92
C ALA A 117 -4.69 20.98 13.39
N GLY A 118 -5.78 20.54 14.00
CA GLY A 118 -7.16 20.80 13.55
C GLY A 118 -7.59 20.01 12.32
N THR A 119 -6.83 18.98 11.93
CA THR A 119 -7.09 18.16 10.73
C THR A 119 -7.96 16.95 11.10
N ARG A 120 -9.07 16.74 10.39
CA ARG A 120 -9.89 15.51 10.52
C ARG A 120 -9.18 14.34 9.86
N VAL A 121 -9.11 13.20 10.52
CA VAL A 121 -8.32 12.06 10.03
C VAL A 121 -9.19 10.86 9.77
N ALA A 122 -9.10 10.33 8.56
CA ALA A 122 -9.49 8.97 8.22
C ALA A 122 -8.24 8.09 8.22
N LEU A 123 -8.27 6.98 8.96
CA LEU A 123 -7.19 5.99 8.98
C LEU A 123 -7.62 4.76 8.19
N HIS A 124 -6.91 4.47 7.11
CA HIS A 124 -7.15 3.29 6.29
C HIS A 124 -6.26 2.12 6.73
N VAL A 125 -6.86 1.00 7.03
CA VAL A 125 -6.18 -0.24 7.41
C VAL A 125 -6.47 -1.34 6.39
N ASP A 126 -5.42 -2.04 5.97
CA ASP A 126 -5.48 -3.21 5.11
C ASP A 126 -4.90 -4.43 5.85
N GLY A 127 -5.66 -5.46 6.03
CA GLY A 127 -5.20 -6.69 6.64
C GLY A 127 -4.72 -6.56 8.10
N ILE A 128 -4.23 -7.68 8.63
CA ILE A 128 -3.82 -7.81 10.04
C ILE A 128 -2.30 -7.99 10.09
N GLU A 129 -1.55 -6.87 10.04
CA GLU A 129 -0.08 -6.88 9.94
C GLU A 129 0.61 -7.67 11.06
N ARG A 130 0.10 -7.65 12.30
CA ARG A 130 0.69 -8.40 13.42
C ARG A 130 0.70 -9.92 13.22
N ARG A 131 -0.14 -10.46 12.34
CA ARG A 131 -0.20 -11.91 12.02
C ARG A 131 0.85 -12.33 11.01
N ARG A 132 1.54 -11.38 10.36
CA ARG A 132 2.57 -11.69 9.38
C ARG A 132 3.82 -12.26 10.03
N GLY A 133 4.34 -13.34 9.47
CA GLY A 133 5.49 -14.09 9.98
C GLY A 133 6.79 -13.31 10.05
N LYS A 134 6.91 -12.21 9.31
CA LYS A 134 8.09 -11.32 9.30
C LYS A 134 8.34 -10.56 10.61
N TRP A 135 7.35 -10.48 11.52
CA TRP A 135 7.46 -9.70 12.75
C TRP A 135 7.85 -10.56 13.95
N GLY A 136 8.95 -10.20 14.63
CA GLY A 136 9.29 -10.72 15.94
C GLY A 136 8.33 -10.21 17.03
N LEU A 137 8.56 -10.63 18.28
CA LEU A 137 7.67 -10.31 19.41
C LEU A 137 7.43 -8.80 19.57
N LEU A 138 8.50 -7.99 19.54
CA LEU A 138 8.41 -6.53 19.65
C LEU A 138 7.54 -5.92 18.54
N GLY A 139 7.77 -6.32 17.29
CA GLY A 139 6.98 -5.86 16.16
C GLY A 139 5.50 -6.20 16.31
N ARG A 140 5.18 -7.43 16.71
CA ARG A 140 3.80 -7.88 16.97
C ARG A 140 3.12 -7.07 18.08
N THR A 141 3.85 -6.71 19.13
CA THR A 141 3.32 -5.87 20.23
C THR A 141 3.03 -4.45 19.74
N VAL A 142 3.95 -3.85 18.98
CA VAL A 142 3.74 -2.52 18.39
C VAL A 142 2.52 -2.52 17.48
N TYR A 143 2.38 -3.52 16.60
CA TYR A 143 1.20 -3.61 15.73
C TYR A 143 -0.09 -3.88 16.51
N ALA A 144 -0.07 -4.69 17.56
CA ALA A 144 -1.24 -4.92 18.40
C ALA A 144 -1.71 -3.64 19.11
N LEU A 145 -0.77 -2.81 19.58
CA LEU A 145 -1.09 -1.51 20.14
C LEU A 145 -1.63 -0.55 19.07
N SER A 146 -1.02 -0.52 17.89
CA SER A 146 -1.46 0.32 16.77
C SER A 146 -2.85 -0.07 16.28
N GLU A 147 -3.17 -1.37 16.18
CA GLU A 147 -4.52 -1.86 15.86
C GLU A 147 -5.56 -1.35 16.87
N ARG A 148 -5.22 -1.38 18.17
CA ARG A 148 -6.11 -0.87 19.21
C ARG A 148 -6.27 0.65 19.10
N LEU A 149 -5.20 1.40 18.90
CA LEU A 149 -5.25 2.85 18.70
C LEU A 149 -6.04 3.24 17.44
N ALA A 150 -5.94 2.47 16.37
CA ALA A 150 -6.70 2.68 15.15
C ALA A 150 -8.22 2.72 15.36
N CYS A 151 -8.72 2.10 16.43
CA CYS A 151 -10.14 2.09 16.78
C CYS A 151 -10.63 3.37 17.47
N PHE A 152 -9.73 4.19 18.03
CA PHE A 152 -10.13 5.29 18.92
C PHE A 152 -9.56 6.65 18.56
N VAL A 153 -8.42 6.69 17.84
CA VAL A 153 -7.74 7.97 17.58
C VAL A 153 -8.16 8.66 16.30
N PRO A 154 -8.50 7.98 15.20
CA PRO A 154 -8.98 8.65 13.98
C PRO A 154 -10.45 9.08 14.14
N HIS A 155 -10.86 10.03 13.33
CA HIS A 155 -12.26 10.45 13.22
C HIS A 155 -13.10 9.43 12.43
N ALA A 156 -12.46 8.68 11.54
CA ALA A 156 -13.04 7.57 10.80
C ALA A 156 -12.01 6.46 10.61
N LEU A 157 -12.44 5.21 10.79
CA LEU A 157 -11.68 4.02 10.43
C LEU A 157 -12.17 3.52 9.08
N VAL A 158 -11.26 3.31 8.15
CA VAL A 158 -11.56 2.77 6.81
C VAL A 158 -10.89 1.42 6.66
N THR A 159 -11.63 0.44 6.15
CA THR A 159 -11.13 -0.91 5.84
C THR A 159 -11.34 -1.21 4.35
N ASP A 160 -10.50 -2.04 3.78
CA ASP A 160 -10.56 -2.41 2.36
C ASP A 160 -11.52 -3.59 2.08
N ALA A 161 -11.95 -4.31 3.11
CA ALA A 161 -12.80 -5.49 2.97
C ALA A 161 -13.70 -5.72 4.19
N GLU A 162 -14.87 -6.32 3.97
CA GLU A 162 -15.81 -6.71 5.03
C GLU A 162 -15.19 -7.67 6.06
N VAL A 163 -14.27 -8.54 5.64
CA VAL A 163 -13.53 -9.43 6.55
C VAL A 163 -12.69 -8.65 7.54
N ILE A 164 -12.07 -7.55 7.11
CA ILE A 164 -11.25 -6.69 7.98
C ILE A 164 -12.17 -5.87 8.90
N ARG A 165 -13.28 -5.34 8.38
CA ARG A 165 -14.31 -4.70 9.20
C ARG A 165 -14.82 -5.64 10.30
N GLY A 166 -15.18 -6.88 9.93
CA GLY A 166 -15.62 -7.91 10.87
C GLY A 166 -14.60 -8.16 11.98
N TYR A 167 -13.31 -8.27 11.62
CA TYR A 167 -12.23 -8.44 12.58
C TYR A 167 -12.16 -7.28 13.60
N TYR A 168 -12.23 -6.02 13.16
CA TYR A 168 -12.18 -4.85 14.04
C TYR A 168 -13.42 -4.77 14.92
N ARG A 169 -14.58 -5.09 14.37
CA ARG A 169 -15.87 -5.12 15.10
C ARG A 169 -15.90 -6.20 16.18
N GLU A 170 -15.51 -7.43 15.84
CA GLU A 170 -15.53 -8.57 16.79
C GLU A 170 -14.49 -8.42 17.90
N ARG A 171 -13.29 -7.93 17.54
CA ARG A 171 -12.18 -7.88 18.47
C ARG A 171 -12.15 -6.64 19.35
N PHE A 172 -12.55 -5.51 18.82
CA PHE A 172 -12.41 -4.21 19.47
C PHE A 172 -13.72 -3.45 19.63
N GLY A 173 -14.84 -3.94 19.12
CA GLY A 173 -16.13 -3.24 19.10
C GLY A 173 -16.12 -2.00 18.19
N ALA A 174 -15.12 -1.86 17.32
CA ALA A 174 -14.96 -0.71 16.43
C ALA A 174 -15.58 -1.00 15.07
N ASP A 175 -16.46 -0.10 14.61
CA ASP A 175 -16.98 -0.14 13.25
C ASP A 175 -16.10 0.68 12.29
N SER A 176 -16.22 0.42 11.00
CA SER A 176 -15.44 1.10 9.96
C SER A 176 -16.24 1.24 8.67
N ASP A 177 -15.86 2.22 7.86
CA ASP A 177 -16.34 2.34 6.49
C ASP A 177 -15.55 1.39 5.58
N VAL A 178 -16.25 0.53 4.82
CA VAL A 178 -15.60 -0.37 3.88
C VAL A 178 -15.46 0.32 2.53
N ILE A 179 -14.21 0.61 2.15
CA ILE A 179 -13.87 1.20 0.85
C ILE A 179 -12.84 0.29 0.18
N ALA A 180 -13.32 -0.59 -0.68
CA ALA A 180 -12.46 -1.52 -1.41
C ALA A 180 -11.58 -0.80 -2.43
N TYR A 181 -10.43 -1.40 -2.73
CA TYR A 181 -9.59 -0.93 -3.83
C TYR A 181 -10.34 -1.08 -5.16
N GLY A 182 -10.30 -0.02 -5.95
CA GLY A 182 -10.82 -0.04 -7.31
C GLY A 182 -9.79 -0.56 -8.31
N VAL A 183 -10.26 -0.85 -9.51
CA VAL A 183 -9.43 -1.14 -10.68
C VAL A 183 -10.05 -0.51 -11.92
N ASP A 184 -9.24 0.15 -12.73
CA ASP A 184 -9.64 0.56 -14.06
C ASP A 184 -9.35 -0.58 -15.04
N PRO A 185 -10.36 -1.17 -15.69
CA PRO A 185 -10.12 -2.15 -16.74
C PRO A 185 -9.31 -1.52 -17.87
N LYS A 186 -8.08 -2.01 -18.06
CA LYS A 186 -7.26 -1.60 -19.21
C LYS A 186 -7.54 -2.54 -20.38
N PRO A 187 -7.55 -2.03 -21.62
CA PRO A 187 -7.59 -2.90 -22.78
C PRO A 187 -6.36 -3.83 -22.74
N PRO A 188 -6.47 -5.05 -23.29
CA PRO A 188 -5.35 -5.95 -23.36
C PRO A 188 -4.18 -5.25 -24.07
N ALA A 189 -3.01 -5.24 -23.44
CA ALA A 189 -1.77 -4.84 -24.08
C ALA A 189 -1.40 -5.83 -25.20
N GLY A 190 -0.40 -5.50 -26.03
CA GLY A 190 0.08 -6.35 -27.12
C GLY A 190 0.49 -7.76 -26.65
N ARG A 191 0.69 -8.66 -27.58
CA ARG A 191 1.04 -10.06 -27.34
C ARG A 191 2.54 -10.32 -27.12
N GLU A 192 3.36 -9.30 -27.19
CA GLU A 192 4.83 -9.40 -27.16
C GLU A 192 5.35 -10.17 -25.93
N THR A 193 4.75 -9.96 -24.77
CA THR A 193 5.14 -10.70 -23.55
C THR A 193 4.78 -12.17 -23.63
N LEU A 194 3.63 -12.52 -24.21
CA LEU A 194 3.21 -13.90 -24.39
C LEU A 194 4.13 -14.60 -25.39
N GLU A 195 4.44 -13.95 -26.51
CA GLU A 195 5.35 -14.45 -27.56
C GLU A 195 6.75 -14.69 -26.99
N ARG A 196 7.30 -13.73 -26.24
CA ARG A 196 8.60 -13.86 -25.58
C ARG A 196 8.66 -15.03 -24.60
N LEU A 197 7.54 -15.37 -23.97
CA LEU A 197 7.43 -16.48 -23.02
C LEU A 197 7.01 -17.78 -23.72
N GLY A 198 6.78 -17.79 -25.03
CA GLY A 198 6.31 -18.96 -25.78
C GLY A 198 4.89 -19.38 -25.39
N LEU A 199 4.04 -18.46 -24.98
CA LEU A 199 2.69 -18.72 -24.49
C LEU A 199 1.64 -18.45 -25.57
N ALA A 200 0.66 -19.39 -25.68
CA ALA A 200 -0.54 -19.12 -26.45
C ALA A 200 -1.58 -18.39 -25.61
N ASP A 201 -2.37 -17.52 -26.24
CA ASP A 201 -3.42 -16.75 -25.59
C ASP A 201 -4.39 -17.66 -24.83
N ARG A 202 -4.63 -17.35 -23.56
CA ARG A 202 -5.51 -18.11 -22.63
C ARG A 202 -5.15 -19.59 -22.45
N ARG A 203 -3.95 -19.98 -22.80
CA ARG A 203 -3.46 -21.36 -22.70
C ARG A 203 -2.37 -21.51 -21.65
N TYR A 204 -2.57 -20.92 -20.46
CA TYR A 204 -1.66 -21.01 -19.31
C TYR A 204 -2.42 -20.70 -18.01
N PHE A 205 -1.89 -21.19 -16.90
CA PHE A 205 -2.27 -20.72 -15.56
C PHE A 205 -1.43 -19.50 -15.21
N LEU A 206 -2.03 -18.50 -14.55
CA LEU A 206 -1.36 -17.28 -14.14
C LEU A 206 -1.48 -17.09 -12.63
N TYR A 207 -0.34 -16.90 -11.97
CA TYR A 207 -0.26 -16.47 -10.59
C TYR A 207 0.53 -15.16 -10.51
N VAL A 208 -0.09 -14.11 -9.94
CA VAL A 208 0.53 -12.78 -9.80
C VAL A 208 0.51 -12.40 -8.33
N SER A 209 1.68 -12.25 -7.71
CA SER A 209 1.78 -11.88 -6.30
C SER A 209 3.19 -11.49 -5.90
N ARG A 210 3.34 -10.89 -4.71
CA ARG A 210 4.63 -10.88 -4.02
C ARG A 210 4.94 -12.30 -3.53
N PHE A 211 6.16 -12.79 -3.76
CA PHE A 211 6.56 -14.13 -3.35
C PHE A 211 6.94 -14.15 -1.87
N GLU A 212 5.94 -13.90 -1.02
CA GLU A 212 6.02 -13.98 0.44
C GLU A 212 5.30 -15.25 0.93
N PRO A 213 5.71 -15.84 2.07
CA PRO A 213 5.06 -17.04 2.61
C PRO A 213 3.55 -16.90 2.77
N GLU A 214 3.09 -15.71 3.15
CA GLU A 214 1.68 -15.40 3.38
C GLU A 214 0.82 -15.46 2.10
N ASN A 215 1.45 -15.25 0.95
CA ASN A 215 0.78 -15.31 -0.35
C ASN A 215 0.79 -16.73 -0.95
N ASN A 216 1.40 -17.69 -0.28
CA ASN A 216 1.41 -19.11 -0.63
C ASN A 216 1.96 -19.47 -2.03
N PRO A 217 2.97 -18.79 -2.62
CA PRO A 217 3.48 -19.16 -3.94
C PRO A 217 4.04 -20.60 -3.98
N HIS A 218 4.64 -21.07 -2.89
CA HIS A 218 5.15 -22.44 -2.76
C HIS A 218 4.03 -23.47 -2.87
N ARG A 219 2.87 -23.20 -2.28
CA ARG A 219 1.71 -24.11 -2.38
C ARG A 219 1.13 -24.18 -3.79
N VAL A 220 1.17 -23.06 -4.52
CA VAL A 220 0.74 -23.02 -5.92
C VAL A 220 1.67 -23.91 -6.78
N VAL A 221 2.98 -23.82 -6.56
CA VAL A 221 3.96 -24.68 -7.25
C VAL A 221 3.77 -26.16 -6.88
N GLU A 222 3.53 -26.46 -5.60
CA GLU A 222 3.26 -27.83 -5.14
C GLU A 222 1.98 -28.40 -5.76
N ALA A 223 0.87 -27.64 -5.69
CA ALA A 223 -0.41 -28.08 -6.27
C ALA A 223 -0.33 -28.26 -7.80
N TYR A 224 0.42 -27.39 -8.49
CA TYR A 224 0.57 -27.50 -9.94
C TYR A 224 1.26 -28.79 -10.38
N ARG A 225 2.12 -29.40 -9.57
CA ARG A 225 2.75 -30.71 -9.88
C ARG A 225 1.74 -31.83 -10.02
N GLU A 226 0.57 -31.70 -9.40
CA GLU A 226 -0.53 -32.67 -9.49
C GLU A 226 -1.47 -32.39 -10.66
N VAL A 227 -1.30 -31.22 -11.32
CA VAL A 227 -2.12 -30.85 -12.47
C VAL A 227 -1.58 -31.54 -13.71
N GLY A 228 -2.39 -32.43 -14.30
CA GLY A 228 -2.08 -33.03 -15.58
C GLY A 228 -2.22 -32.08 -16.76
N GLY A 229 -1.71 -32.51 -17.94
CA GLY A 229 -1.81 -31.75 -19.19
C GLY A 229 -0.62 -30.83 -19.46
N ASP A 230 -0.68 -30.07 -20.55
CA ASP A 230 0.46 -29.32 -21.09
C ASP A 230 0.41 -27.80 -20.85
N LEU A 231 -0.60 -27.32 -20.13
CA LEU A 231 -0.74 -25.89 -19.86
C LEU A 231 0.35 -25.41 -18.88
N PRO A 232 1.23 -24.46 -19.24
CA PRO A 232 2.24 -23.95 -18.32
C PRO A 232 1.64 -23.11 -17.19
N LEU A 233 2.35 -23.04 -16.06
CA LEU A 233 2.08 -22.10 -14.96
C LEU A 233 3.05 -20.94 -15.06
N VAL A 234 2.53 -19.72 -15.13
CA VAL A 234 3.32 -18.48 -15.13
C VAL A 234 3.23 -17.83 -13.77
N MET A 235 4.36 -17.75 -13.07
CA MET A 235 4.50 -17.18 -11.74
C MET A 235 5.11 -15.77 -11.86
N VAL A 236 4.27 -14.74 -11.91
CA VAL A 236 4.69 -13.33 -11.99
C VAL A 236 4.84 -12.74 -10.61
N GLY A 237 6.02 -12.23 -10.31
CA GLY A 237 6.26 -11.59 -9.01
C GLY A 237 7.67 -11.79 -8.48
N GLY A 238 7.85 -11.38 -7.24
CA GLY A 238 9.12 -11.46 -6.52
C GLY A 238 9.02 -10.85 -5.14
N ALA A 239 10.08 -11.02 -4.34
CA ALA A 239 10.26 -10.35 -3.07
C ALA A 239 11.78 -10.24 -2.80
N PRO A 240 12.39 -9.06 -2.98
CA PRO A 240 13.86 -8.90 -2.89
C PRO A 240 14.48 -9.33 -1.55
N TYR A 241 13.67 -9.41 -0.52
CA TYR A 241 14.09 -9.79 0.85
C TYR A 241 13.78 -11.26 1.20
N ALA A 242 13.20 -12.04 0.29
CA ALA A 242 12.81 -13.44 0.53
C ALA A 242 13.49 -14.41 -0.45
N GLN A 243 14.74 -14.13 -0.87
CA GLN A 243 15.44 -14.87 -1.91
C GLN A 243 15.58 -16.36 -1.59
N SER A 244 16.02 -16.72 -0.39
CA SER A 244 16.15 -18.12 0.02
C SER A 244 14.83 -18.90 -0.01
N PHE A 245 13.72 -18.24 0.35
CA PHE A 245 12.40 -18.83 0.25
C PHE A 245 11.99 -19.04 -1.21
N ILE A 246 12.26 -18.06 -2.08
CA ILE A 246 11.97 -18.12 -3.52
C ILE A 246 12.79 -19.23 -4.19
N GLU A 247 14.07 -19.30 -3.91
CA GLU A 247 14.97 -20.34 -4.43
C GLU A 247 14.50 -21.74 -4.00
N GLY A 248 14.04 -21.87 -2.75
CA GLY A 248 13.54 -23.14 -2.21
C GLY A 248 12.33 -23.73 -2.94
N PHE A 249 11.38 -22.93 -3.37
CA PHE A 249 10.24 -23.46 -4.15
C PHE A 249 10.52 -23.50 -5.65
N ARG A 250 11.39 -22.61 -6.19
CA ARG A 250 11.83 -22.70 -7.58
C ARG A 250 12.59 -23.97 -7.88
N ALA A 251 13.49 -24.38 -6.99
CA ALA A 251 14.26 -25.61 -7.15
C ALA A 251 13.38 -26.89 -7.21
N ARG A 252 12.17 -26.81 -6.69
CA ARG A 252 11.20 -27.90 -6.67
C ARG A 252 10.09 -27.77 -7.71
N ALA A 253 10.14 -26.72 -8.53
CA ALA A 253 9.10 -26.47 -9.52
C ALA A 253 9.17 -27.48 -10.68
N ASP A 254 8.01 -27.79 -11.23
CA ASP A 254 7.88 -28.53 -12.48
C ASP A 254 8.53 -27.73 -13.62
N PRO A 255 9.19 -28.34 -14.62
CA PRO A 255 9.76 -27.64 -15.76
C PRO A 255 8.80 -26.76 -16.55
N ARG A 256 7.51 -27.01 -16.49
CA ARG A 256 6.46 -26.19 -17.11
C ARG A 256 6.15 -24.89 -16.33
N VAL A 257 6.78 -24.66 -15.17
CA VAL A 257 6.59 -23.42 -14.39
C VAL A 257 7.55 -22.35 -14.86
N LEU A 258 7.01 -21.25 -15.35
CA LEU A 258 7.77 -20.09 -15.82
C LEU A 258 7.82 -19.01 -14.75
N PHE A 259 9.01 -18.43 -14.53
CA PHE A 259 9.24 -17.35 -13.56
C PHE A 259 9.80 -16.11 -14.26
N PRO A 260 8.98 -15.29 -14.93
CA PRO A 260 9.45 -14.10 -15.63
C PRO A 260 9.97 -13.00 -14.71
N GLY A 261 9.75 -13.13 -13.42
CA GLY A 261 10.05 -12.09 -12.43
C GLY A 261 8.90 -11.12 -12.23
N PRO A 262 9.12 -10.03 -11.48
CA PRO A 262 8.11 -8.98 -11.32
C PRO A 262 7.97 -8.17 -12.60
N VAL A 263 6.72 -7.89 -12.98
CA VAL A 263 6.37 -7.04 -14.12
C VAL A 263 5.71 -5.78 -13.58
N TYR A 264 6.25 -4.62 -13.93
CA TYR A 264 5.75 -3.30 -13.55
C TYR A 264 5.66 -2.41 -14.80
N GLY A 265 4.71 -1.50 -14.78
CA GLY A 265 4.48 -0.59 -15.89
C GLY A 265 3.54 -1.19 -16.94
N GLU A 266 3.47 -0.51 -18.07
CA GLU A 266 2.67 -0.91 -19.23
C GLU A 266 3.30 -2.08 -19.99
#